data_66064fcf44719daa8e7da63721140d19
#
_entry.id   66064fcf44719daa8e7da63721140d19
#
_cell.length_a   1.000
_cell.length_b   1.000
_cell.length_c   1.000
_cell.angle_alpha   90.00
_cell.angle_beta   90.00
_cell.angle_gamma   90.00
#
_symmetry.space_group_name_H-M   'P 1'
#
loop_
_entity.id
_entity.type
_entity.pdbx_description
1 polymer ?
#
loop_
_entity_poly.entity_id
_entity_poly.type
_entity_poly.pdbx_seq_one_letter_code
_entity_poly.pdbx_strand_id
1 'polypeptide(L)'
;MSGRPNHYWRYKIIRDPLYGFIGLTRREVKLMNTEWFTRLFRIKQLSHAFLVYPGAVHTRYEHSLGTLYVADRMAVQLGLNDHEREVVRAAALLHDLGQGPFSHLFDEVFKWVDKECDHEHLTKLIIENDETIRSILKGENNNEENDIYSDVLEILTPRKRFYKNKLLADIISGGLDCDKLDYLRRDSYHAGVAYGIFDIERVLNTITKDPRGRLCILKKGKDAVENYRLGRYLMHIQVYRHHTREIADSMFLRAVKLSLYNEKLFEDGITLAEKLTPNKNSIKDFLSFYKQLDDYSIYSLLKNPASRSKELVENLERRKLLKRAVDLDLTSGGEVRDAIDRLTLANMTEEEMDGLSEKIAKRIQEPSEYVIVRRVEIPIKLFKEGEILVYDEDQNLTDDLYRISTVSYTHLTLPTTE
;
A
#
# COMPACT_ATOMS: atom_id res chain seq x y z
N MET A 1 23.48 -12.07 -26.71
CA MET A 1 24.02 -11.34 -25.53
C MET A 1 24.13 -12.35 -24.39
N SER A 2 25.31 -12.57 -23.82
CA SER A 2 25.47 -13.48 -22.69
C SER A 2 24.87 -12.80 -21.45
N GLY A 3 23.77 -13.32 -20.94
CA GLY A 3 23.15 -12.81 -19.72
C GLY A 3 24.07 -12.95 -18.51
N ARG A 4 23.81 -12.23 -17.42
CA ARG A 4 24.58 -12.32 -16.18
C ARG A 4 24.51 -13.73 -15.62
N PRO A 5 25.59 -14.26 -15.07
CA PRO A 5 25.62 -15.63 -14.57
C PRO A 5 24.67 -15.83 -13.39
N ASN A 6 24.15 -17.03 -13.19
CA ASN A 6 23.14 -17.33 -12.18
C ASN A 6 23.56 -16.97 -10.74
N HIS A 7 24.86 -17.04 -10.40
CA HIS A 7 25.37 -16.62 -9.09
C HIS A 7 25.24 -15.11 -8.84
N TYR A 8 25.13 -14.26 -9.86
CA TYR A 8 24.86 -12.84 -9.71
C TYR A 8 23.51 -12.58 -9.05
N TRP A 9 22.47 -13.29 -9.49
CA TRP A 9 21.11 -13.17 -8.98
C TRP A 9 20.88 -13.87 -7.64
N ARG A 10 21.85 -14.62 -7.16
CA ARG A 10 21.81 -15.43 -5.93
C ARG A 10 23.06 -15.24 -5.07
N TYR A 11 23.56 -14.01 -4.97
CA TYR A 11 24.69 -13.68 -4.10
C TYR A 11 24.39 -14.03 -2.64
N LYS A 12 23.14 -13.78 -2.19
CA LYS A 12 22.62 -14.20 -0.90
C LYS A 12 21.23 -14.81 -1.08
N ILE A 13 20.81 -15.66 -0.15
CA ILE A 13 19.51 -16.32 -0.19
C ILE A 13 18.80 -16.08 1.12
N ILE A 14 17.52 -15.70 1.05
CA ILE A 14 16.64 -15.54 2.21
C ILE A 14 15.49 -16.54 2.11
N ARG A 15 15.05 -17.08 3.24
CA ARG A 15 13.88 -17.95 3.33
C ARG A 15 12.62 -17.10 3.52
N ASP A 16 11.63 -17.33 2.68
CA ASP A 16 10.30 -16.69 2.74
C ASP A 16 9.22 -17.77 2.90
N PRO A 17 8.17 -17.56 3.70
CA PRO A 17 7.15 -18.59 3.95
C PRO A 17 6.29 -18.91 2.72
N LEU A 18 6.15 -17.98 1.76
CA LEU A 18 5.32 -18.17 0.57
C LEU A 18 6.11 -18.66 -0.64
N TYR A 19 7.34 -18.16 -0.81
CA TYR A 19 8.15 -18.38 -2.01
C TYR A 19 9.34 -19.31 -1.79
N GLY A 20 9.54 -19.78 -0.58
CA GLY A 20 10.65 -20.65 -0.24
C GLY A 20 11.97 -19.87 -0.18
N PHE A 21 12.75 -19.85 -1.25
CA PHE A 21 14.06 -19.20 -1.29
C PHE A 21 14.07 -18.03 -2.27
N ILE A 22 14.30 -16.82 -1.77
CA ILE A 22 14.49 -15.61 -2.55
C ILE A 22 15.98 -15.35 -2.73
N GLY A 23 16.44 -15.34 -3.97
CA GLY A 23 17.82 -14.98 -4.33
C GLY A 23 17.98 -13.46 -4.42
N LEU A 24 19.08 -12.94 -3.87
CA LEU A 24 19.39 -11.52 -3.81
C LEU A 24 20.73 -11.24 -4.47
N THR A 25 20.82 -10.13 -5.19
CA THR A 25 22.07 -9.59 -5.71
C THR A 25 22.87 -8.89 -4.59
N ARG A 26 24.15 -8.60 -4.84
CA ARG A 26 24.98 -7.83 -3.89
C ARG A 26 24.40 -6.42 -3.65
N ARG A 27 23.84 -5.78 -4.69
CA ARG A 27 23.19 -4.46 -4.61
C ARG A 27 21.98 -4.49 -3.70
N GLU A 28 21.10 -5.46 -3.88
CA GLU A 28 19.90 -5.63 -3.07
C GLU A 28 20.23 -5.88 -1.59
N VAL A 29 21.24 -6.68 -1.31
CA VAL A 29 21.73 -6.88 0.08
C VAL A 29 22.22 -5.56 0.69
N LYS A 30 22.92 -4.71 -0.09
CA LYS A 30 23.34 -3.38 0.41
C LYS A 30 22.13 -2.47 0.68
N LEU A 31 21.13 -2.45 -0.22
CA LEU A 31 19.88 -1.68 -0.03
C LEU A 31 19.13 -2.13 1.22
N MET A 32 19.00 -3.45 1.43
CA MET A 32 18.34 -4.02 2.60
C MET A 32 19.01 -3.68 3.94
N ASN A 33 20.31 -3.41 3.92
CA ASN A 33 21.06 -3.03 5.12
C ASN A 33 21.02 -1.51 5.42
N THR A 34 20.31 -0.72 4.61
CA THR A 34 20.10 0.70 4.91
C THR A 34 19.11 0.89 6.07
N GLU A 35 19.26 1.99 6.82
CA GLU A 35 18.35 2.32 7.92
C GLU A 35 16.89 2.46 7.45
N TRP A 36 16.69 3.02 6.25
CA TRP A 36 15.35 3.16 5.65
C TRP A 36 14.69 1.81 5.40
N PHE A 37 15.43 0.85 4.87
CA PHE A 37 14.87 -0.46 4.60
C PHE A 37 14.66 -1.28 5.88
N THR A 38 15.61 -1.25 6.82
CA THR A 38 15.48 -1.95 8.10
C THR A 38 14.37 -1.37 9.00
N ARG A 39 13.99 -0.10 8.81
CA ARG A 39 12.82 0.51 9.45
C ARG A 39 11.53 -0.26 9.15
N LEU A 40 11.40 -0.82 7.94
CA LEU A 40 10.23 -1.58 7.50
C LEU A 40 9.94 -2.83 8.35
N PHE A 41 10.92 -3.36 9.09
CA PHE A 41 10.69 -4.42 10.10
C PHE A 41 9.73 -4.01 11.22
N ARG A 42 9.58 -2.71 11.46
CA ARG A 42 8.78 -2.16 12.55
C ARG A 42 7.49 -1.51 12.08
N ILE A 43 7.13 -1.71 10.80
CA ILE A 43 5.88 -1.22 10.20
C ILE A 43 5.05 -2.41 9.76
N LYS A 44 3.93 -2.65 10.43
CA LYS A 44 3.00 -3.73 10.08
C LYS A 44 2.27 -3.42 8.78
N GLN A 45 2.17 -4.45 7.94
CA GLN A 45 1.49 -4.37 6.64
C GLN A 45 0.01 -4.00 6.78
N LEU A 46 -0.69 -4.59 7.73
CA LEU A 46 -2.14 -4.52 7.87
C LEU A 46 -2.61 -3.67 9.06
N SER A 47 -1.82 -2.67 9.49
CA SER A 47 -2.24 -1.77 10.56
C SER A 47 -2.69 -2.54 11.81
N HIS A 48 -3.91 -2.28 12.30
CA HIS A 48 -4.48 -2.93 13.49
C HIS A 48 -5.23 -4.25 13.20
N ALA A 49 -5.08 -4.83 12.01
CA ALA A 49 -5.74 -6.09 11.67
C ALA A 49 -5.38 -7.24 12.62
N PHE A 50 -4.21 -7.19 13.26
CA PHE A 50 -3.79 -8.18 14.28
C PHE A 50 -4.73 -8.25 15.50
N LEU A 51 -5.53 -7.24 15.74
CA LEU A 51 -6.56 -7.26 16.80
C LEU A 51 -7.74 -8.19 16.47
N VAL A 52 -7.89 -8.53 15.19
CA VAL A 52 -8.92 -9.48 14.68
C VAL A 52 -8.26 -10.77 14.22
N TYR A 53 -7.15 -10.67 13.51
CA TYR A 53 -6.37 -11.77 12.93
C TYR A 53 -4.99 -11.79 13.60
N PRO A 54 -4.80 -12.51 14.72
CA PRO A 54 -3.57 -12.42 15.52
C PRO A 54 -2.28 -12.75 14.76
N GLY A 55 -2.36 -13.54 13.67
CA GLY A 55 -1.25 -13.82 12.78
C GLY A 55 -0.88 -12.68 11.83
N ALA A 56 -1.73 -11.66 11.67
CA ALA A 56 -1.53 -10.53 10.77
C ALA A 56 -0.55 -9.48 11.37
N VAL A 57 0.64 -9.94 11.73
CA VAL A 57 1.74 -9.12 12.32
C VAL A 57 2.92 -8.99 11.38
N HIS A 58 2.84 -9.50 10.16
CA HIS A 58 3.86 -9.35 9.13
C HIS A 58 4.08 -7.89 8.76
N THR A 59 5.26 -7.62 8.26
CA THR A 59 5.78 -6.27 8.11
C THR A 59 6.00 -5.90 6.64
N ARG A 60 6.16 -4.61 6.38
CA ARG A 60 6.53 -4.11 5.05
C ARG A 60 7.86 -4.68 4.55
N TYR A 61 8.75 -5.07 5.45
CA TYR A 61 10.02 -5.71 5.09
C TYR A 61 9.82 -7.02 4.34
N GLU A 62 8.98 -7.91 4.87
CA GLU A 62 8.68 -9.21 4.24
C GLU A 62 7.95 -9.03 2.90
N HIS A 63 7.01 -8.09 2.86
CA HIS A 63 6.28 -7.74 1.64
C HIS A 63 7.21 -7.24 0.55
N SER A 64 8.12 -6.30 0.85
CA SER A 64 9.10 -5.80 -0.13
C SER A 64 9.97 -6.91 -0.72
N LEU A 65 10.35 -7.92 0.07
CA LEU A 65 11.07 -9.10 -0.43
C LEU A 65 10.21 -9.97 -1.35
N GLY A 66 8.95 -10.15 -0.99
CA GLY A 66 8.01 -10.90 -1.81
C GLY A 66 7.71 -10.19 -3.13
N THR A 67 7.52 -8.88 -3.08
CA THR A 67 7.33 -8.03 -4.27
C THR A 67 8.52 -8.12 -5.22
N LEU A 68 9.76 -8.06 -4.68
CA LEU A 68 10.98 -8.29 -5.45
C LEU A 68 10.98 -9.67 -6.13
N TYR A 69 10.58 -10.72 -5.41
CA TYR A 69 10.51 -12.08 -5.99
C TYR A 69 9.51 -12.15 -7.14
N VAL A 70 8.33 -11.59 -6.96
CA VAL A 70 7.29 -11.58 -8.01
C VAL A 70 7.75 -10.75 -9.21
N ALA A 71 8.34 -9.57 -8.98
CA ALA A 71 8.91 -8.74 -10.04
C ALA A 71 10.00 -9.46 -10.85
N ASP A 72 10.86 -10.22 -10.17
CA ASP A 72 11.88 -11.05 -10.81
C ASP A 72 11.27 -12.13 -11.71
N ARG A 73 10.23 -12.80 -11.24
CA ARG A 73 9.49 -13.82 -12.01
C ARG A 73 8.83 -13.20 -13.24
N MET A 74 8.21 -12.03 -13.09
CA MET A 74 7.62 -11.27 -14.20
C MET A 74 8.69 -10.85 -15.22
N ALA A 75 9.82 -10.33 -14.76
CA ALA A 75 10.93 -9.91 -15.63
C ALA A 75 11.48 -11.08 -16.47
N VAL A 76 11.69 -12.23 -15.86
CA VAL A 76 12.14 -13.43 -16.56
C VAL A 76 11.11 -13.91 -17.58
N GLN A 77 9.84 -13.97 -17.21
CA GLN A 77 8.74 -14.40 -18.09
C GLN A 77 8.57 -13.46 -19.29
N LEU A 78 8.74 -12.16 -19.10
CA LEU A 78 8.65 -11.14 -20.15
C LEU A 78 9.91 -11.04 -21.02
N GLY A 79 10.97 -11.81 -20.69
CA GLY A 79 12.24 -11.77 -21.42
C GLY A 79 12.93 -10.41 -21.34
N LEU A 80 12.86 -9.73 -20.18
CA LEU A 80 13.58 -8.48 -19.96
C LEU A 80 15.10 -8.73 -19.97
N ASN A 81 15.85 -7.75 -20.44
CA ASN A 81 17.31 -7.81 -20.35
C ASN A 81 17.81 -7.64 -18.91
N ASP A 82 19.10 -7.91 -18.67
CA ASP A 82 19.66 -7.89 -17.31
C ASP A 82 19.55 -6.53 -16.63
N HIS A 83 19.68 -5.42 -17.37
CA HIS A 83 19.52 -4.06 -16.84
C HIS A 83 18.06 -3.82 -16.42
N GLU A 84 17.10 -4.06 -17.30
CA GLU A 84 15.67 -3.92 -17.01
C GLU A 84 15.23 -4.79 -15.84
N ARG A 85 15.74 -6.04 -15.78
CA ARG A 85 15.48 -6.96 -14.66
C ARG A 85 16.02 -6.42 -13.34
N GLU A 86 17.23 -5.84 -13.34
CA GLU A 86 17.81 -5.23 -12.14
C GLU A 86 17.03 -3.99 -11.68
N VAL A 87 16.57 -3.18 -12.64
CA VAL A 87 15.74 -2.00 -12.38
C VAL A 87 14.41 -2.39 -11.70
N VAL A 88 13.65 -3.33 -12.26
CA VAL A 88 12.35 -3.73 -11.66
C VAL A 88 12.52 -4.42 -10.31
N ARG A 89 13.58 -5.22 -10.12
CA ARG A 89 13.88 -5.84 -8.83
C ARG A 89 14.19 -4.81 -7.76
N ALA A 90 15.03 -3.81 -8.09
CA ALA A 90 15.37 -2.73 -7.16
C ALA A 90 14.15 -1.83 -6.87
N ALA A 91 13.36 -1.50 -7.89
CA ALA A 91 12.13 -0.73 -7.73
C ALA A 91 11.12 -1.47 -6.84
N ALA A 92 10.89 -2.77 -7.07
CA ALA A 92 10.03 -3.60 -6.25
C ALA A 92 10.49 -3.69 -4.79
N LEU A 93 11.81 -3.77 -4.55
CA LEU A 93 12.37 -3.77 -3.20
C LEU A 93 12.13 -2.45 -2.48
N LEU A 94 12.19 -1.33 -3.18
CA LEU A 94 12.20 0.01 -2.60
C LEU A 94 10.84 0.71 -2.62
N HIS A 95 9.82 0.17 -3.28
CA HIS A 95 8.55 0.88 -3.53
C HIS A 95 7.86 1.40 -2.27
N ASP A 96 8.02 0.71 -1.15
CA ASP A 96 7.39 0.98 0.13
C ASP A 96 8.29 1.71 1.16
N LEU A 97 9.47 2.21 0.77
CA LEU A 97 10.38 2.90 1.72
C LEU A 97 9.72 4.07 2.44
N GLY A 98 8.81 4.76 1.77
CA GLY A 98 8.07 5.91 2.29
C GLY A 98 6.89 5.56 3.19
N GLN A 99 6.57 4.29 3.40
CA GLN A 99 5.45 3.90 4.26
C GLN A 99 5.63 4.41 5.69
N GLY A 100 4.55 4.98 6.25
CA GLY A 100 4.51 5.47 7.62
C GLY A 100 4.07 4.43 8.62
N PRO A 101 4.04 4.78 9.91
CA PRO A 101 3.48 3.94 10.96
C PRO A 101 2.09 3.43 10.60
N PHE A 102 1.84 2.14 10.80
CA PHE A 102 0.58 1.50 10.42
C PHE A 102 0.22 1.61 8.93
N SER A 103 1.23 1.76 8.06
CA SER A 103 1.07 1.68 6.61
C SER A 103 0.13 2.76 6.04
N HIS A 104 -0.79 2.42 5.15
CA HIS A 104 -1.71 3.36 4.50
C HIS A 104 -2.55 4.20 5.48
N LEU A 105 -2.65 3.80 6.75
CA LEU A 105 -3.32 4.61 7.75
C LEU A 105 -2.60 5.94 7.97
N PHE A 106 -1.27 5.95 7.84
CA PHE A 106 -0.48 7.17 7.97
C PHE A 106 -0.58 8.10 6.76
N ASP A 107 -0.96 7.58 5.58
CA ASP A 107 -1.28 8.42 4.41
C ASP A 107 -2.48 9.36 4.70
N GLU A 108 -3.43 8.92 5.55
CA GLU A 108 -4.53 9.80 6.00
C GLU A 108 -4.00 10.93 6.89
N VAL A 109 -3.01 10.66 7.74
CA VAL A 109 -2.36 11.69 8.57
C VAL A 109 -1.64 12.73 7.70
N PHE A 110 -0.92 12.28 6.66
CA PHE A 110 -0.26 13.21 5.75
C PHE A 110 -1.24 14.15 5.06
N LYS A 111 -2.42 13.69 4.63
CA LYS A 111 -3.43 14.54 4.00
C LYS A 111 -3.90 15.70 4.87
N TRP A 112 -3.74 15.61 6.20
CA TRP A 112 -4.07 16.70 7.12
C TRP A 112 -2.99 17.79 7.18
N VAL A 113 -1.75 17.46 6.85
CA VAL A 113 -0.60 18.37 6.91
C VAL A 113 -0.11 18.80 5.53
N ASP A 114 -0.15 17.89 4.55
CA ASP A 114 0.22 18.14 3.15
C ASP A 114 -0.56 17.18 2.23
N LYS A 115 -1.54 17.72 1.49
CA LYS A 115 -2.44 16.94 0.63
C LYS A 115 -1.75 16.20 -0.52
N GLU A 116 -0.57 16.67 -0.93
CA GLU A 116 0.21 16.05 -2.01
C GLU A 116 1.16 14.96 -1.50
N CYS A 117 1.35 14.86 -0.18
CA CYS A 117 2.25 13.92 0.45
C CYS A 117 1.54 12.58 0.71
N ASP A 118 2.09 11.52 0.18
CA ASP A 118 1.75 10.12 0.46
C ASP A 118 3.03 9.27 0.50
N HIS A 119 2.91 7.99 0.82
CA HIS A 119 4.07 7.10 0.89
C HIS A 119 4.84 6.97 -0.44
N GLU A 120 4.16 7.08 -1.60
CA GLU A 120 4.84 7.04 -2.90
C GLU A 120 5.69 8.29 -3.10
N HIS A 121 5.16 9.47 -2.76
CA HIS A 121 5.91 10.72 -2.78
C HIS A 121 7.11 10.67 -1.83
N LEU A 122 6.92 10.13 -0.62
CA LEU A 122 7.99 9.98 0.37
C LEU A 122 9.05 8.97 -0.06
N THR A 123 8.67 7.86 -0.70
CA THR A 123 9.62 6.90 -1.29
C THR A 123 10.55 7.61 -2.27
N LYS A 124 9.97 8.40 -3.19
CA LYS A 124 10.76 9.21 -4.12
C LYS A 124 11.69 10.18 -3.39
N LEU A 125 11.16 10.93 -2.42
CA LEU A 125 11.93 11.92 -1.65
C LEU A 125 13.10 11.28 -0.90
N ILE A 126 12.91 10.09 -0.33
CA ILE A 126 13.96 9.32 0.34
C ILE A 126 15.06 8.94 -0.65
N ILE A 127 14.70 8.35 -1.80
CA ILE A 127 15.68 7.91 -2.82
C ILE A 127 16.47 9.09 -3.38
N GLU A 128 15.84 10.24 -3.57
CA GLU A 128 16.49 11.46 -4.07
C GLU A 128 17.46 12.10 -3.05
N ASN A 129 17.23 11.95 -1.74
CA ASN A 129 17.96 12.69 -0.72
C ASN A 129 18.86 11.82 0.18
N ASP A 130 18.70 10.48 0.17
CA ASP A 130 19.61 9.59 0.89
C ASP A 130 20.82 9.23 0.02
N GLU A 131 21.99 9.73 0.41
CA GLU A 131 23.24 9.54 -0.34
C GLU A 131 23.66 8.06 -0.43
N THR A 132 23.36 7.27 0.62
CA THR A 132 23.69 5.84 0.64
C THR A 132 22.88 5.08 -0.39
N ILE A 133 21.55 5.24 -0.40
CA ILE A 133 20.67 4.59 -1.37
C ILE A 133 21.05 5.02 -2.78
N ARG A 134 21.25 6.32 -3.00
CA ARG A 134 21.64 6.86 -4.30
C ARG A 134 22.96 6.29 -4.80
N SER A 135 23.97 6.20 -3.95
CA SER A 135 25.29 5.64 -4.33
C SER A 135 25.20 4.14 -4.66
N ILE A 136 24.40 3.39 -3.91
CA ILE A 136 24.16 1.95 -4.19
C ILE A 136 23.47 1.77 -5.55
N LEU A 137 22.47 2.60 -5.87
CA LEU A 137 21.73 2.52 -7.15
C LEU A 137 22.60 2.94 -8.34
N LYS A 138 23.49 3.92 -8.17
CA LYS A 138 24.45 4.32 -9.21
C LYS A 138 25.57 3.31 -9.45
N GLY A 139 25.82 2.42 -8.50
CA GLY A 139 26.87 1.42 -8.61
C GLY A 139 28.25 1.92 -8.17
N GLU A 140 29.17 0.95 -7.97
CA GLU A 140 30.55 1.23 -7.59
C GLU A 140 31.31 1.82 -8.79
N ASN A 141 32.12 2.84 -8.55
CA ASN A 141 33.01 3.50 -9.53
C ASN A 141 32.32 4.32 -10.61
N ASN A 142 31.08 4.79 -10.44
CA ASN A 142 30.35 5.58 -11.46
C ASN A 142 30.38 4.92 -12.86
N ASN A 143 30.33 3.61 -12.93
CA ASN A 143 30.26 2.90 -14.20
C ASN A 143 28.83 3.01 -14.73
N GLU A 144 28.63 3.75 -15.81
CA GLU A 144 27.32 4.03 -16.44
C GLU A 144 26.54 2.74 -16.78
N GLU A 145 27.23 1.65 -17.11
CA GLU A 145 26.59 0.36 -17.37
C GLU A 145 25.90 -0.28 -16.15
N ASN A 146 26.29 0.15 -14.94
CA ASN A 146 25.73 -0.33 -13.68
C ASN A 146 24.82 0.68 -12.98
N ASP A 147 24.60 1.85 -13.56
CA ASP A 147 23.72 2.89 -13.02
C ASP A 147 22.26 2.57 -13.34
N ILE A 148 21.47 2.27 -12.30
CA ILE A 148 20.02 2.06 -12.40
C ILE A 148 19.23 3.17 -11.68
N TYR A 149 19.90 4.18 -11.11
CA TYR A 149 19.28 5.19 -10.27
C TYR A 149 18.16 5.95 -10.97
N SER A 150 18.44 6.46 -12.17
CA SER A 150 17.49 7.26 -12.93
C SER A 150 16.25 6.46 -13.33
N ASP A 151 16.43 5.20 -13.72
CA ASP A 151 15.34 4.34 -14.18
C ASP A 151 14.47 3.88 -12.98
N VAL A 152 15.08 3.52 -11.84
CA VAL A 152 14.36 3.20 -10.60
C VAL A 152 13.55 4.40 -10.11
N LEU A 153 14.17 5.58 -10.07
CA LEU A 153 13.50 6.81 -9.64
C LEU A 153 12.34 7.17 -10.58
N GLU A 154 12.53 6.98 -11.89
CA GLU A 154 11.47 7.20 -12.87
C GLU A 154 10.26 6.33 -12.61
N ILE A 155 10.46 5.02 -12.41
CA ILE A 155 9.39 4.05 -12.19
C ILE A 155 8.65 4.33 -10.87
N LEU A 156 9.38 4.71 -9.83
CA LEU A 156 8.81 5.01 -8.51
C LEU A 156 8.30 6.45 -8.36
N THR A 157 8.37 7.28 -9.41
CA THR A 157 7.78 8.62 -9.39
C THR A 157 6.26 8.52 -9.55
N PRO A 158 5.47 8.89 -8.54
CA PRO A 158 4.02 8.75 -8.60
C PRO A 158 3.38 9.70 -9.61
N ARG A 159 2.20 9.33 -10.12
CA ARG A 159 1.35 10.17 -10.99
C ARG A 159 2.03 10.72 -12.23
N LYS A 160 3.08 10.06 -12.71
CA LYS A 160 3.78 10.47 -13.93
C LYS A 160 2.88 10.24 -15.15
N ARG A 161 2.73 11.29 -15.97
CA ARG A 161 1.87 11.21 -17.16
C ARG A 161 2.44 10.31 -18.26
N PHE A 162 3.78 10.27 -18.38
CA PHE A 162 4.49 9.46 -19.37
C PHE A 162 5.74 8.84 -18.74
N TYR A 163 5.91 7.54 -18.93
CA TYR A 163 7.11 6.80 -18.55
C TYR A 163 7.95 6.52 -19.80
N LYS A 164 9.26 6.61 -19.68
CA LYS A 164 10.22 6.21 -20.73
C LYS A 164 10.05 4.72 -21.06
N ASN A 165 9.88 3.89 -20.03
CA ASN A 165 9.54 2.48 -20.17
C ASN A 165 8.29 2.14 -19.35
N LYS A 166 7.11 2.25 -20.01
CA LYS A 166 5.83 1.98 -19.35
C LYS A 166 5.69 0.54 -18.90
N LEU A 167 6.28 -0.43 -19.61
CA LEU A 167 6.21 -1.85 -19.23
C LEU A 167 6.81 -2.07 -17.84
N LEU A 168 7.99 -1.48 -17.56
CA LEU A 168 8.63 -1.62 -16.24
C LEU A 168 7.80 -0.95 -15.14
N ALA A 169 7.19 0.20 -15.44
CA ALA A 169 6.29 0.88 -14.50
C ALA A 169 5.02 0.03 -14.23
N ASP A 170 4.45 -0.61 -15.25
CA ASP A 170 3.27 -1.46 -15.11
C ASP A 170 3.55 -2.75 -14.30
N ILE A 171 4.79 -3.24 -14.30
CA ILE A 171 5.21 -4.34 -13.43
C ILE A 171 5.15 -3.95 -11.94
N ILE A 172 5.47 -2.69 -11.61
CA ILE A 172 5.51 -2.19 -10.23
C ILE A 172 4.15 -1.65 -9.76
N SER A 173 3.45 -0.91 -10.64
CA SER A 173 2.21 -0.19 -10.28
C SER A 173 1.19 -0.21 -11.42
N GLY A 174 0.84 -1.41 -11.88
CA GLY A 174 -0.16 -1.65 -12.93
C GLY A 174 -1.45 -2.28 -12.41
N GLY A 175 -2.31 -2.73 -13.31
CA GLY A 175 -3.53 -3.49 -12.98
C GLY A 175 -3.22 -4.90 -12.46
N LEU A 176 -2.14 -5.47 -12.95
CA LEU A 176 -1.61 -6.78 -12.55
C LEU A 176 -0.11 -6.62 -12.27
N ASP A 177 0.23 -6.09 -11.12
CA ASP A 177 1.58 -5.77 -10.70
C ASP A 177 2.11 -6.70 -9.61
N CYS A 178 3.42 -6.61 -9.38
CA CYS A 178 4.10 -7.46 -8.41
C CYS A 178 3.71 -7.17 -6.96
N ASP A 179 3.36 -5.92 -6.64
CA ASP A 179 2.89 -5.49 -5.33
C ASP A 179 1.58 -6.22 -4.97
N LYS A 180 0.55 -6.10 -5.83
CA LYS A 180 -0.75 -6.72 -5.61
C LYS A 180 -0.70 -8.25 -5.59
N LEU A 181 0.14 -8.85 -6.45
CA LEU A 181 0.31 -10.30 -6.50
C LEU A 181 0.99 -10.85 -5.24
N ASP A 182 1.88 -10.08 -4.58
CA ASP A 182 2.46 -10.48 -3.31
C ASP A 182 1.50 -10.25 -2.15
N TYR A 183 1.04 -8.98 -1.95
CA TYR A 183 0.32 -8.67 -0.71
C TYR A 183 -0.97 -9.48 -0.56
N LEU A 184 -1.73 -9.73 -1.62
CA LEU A 184 -2.97 -10.52 -1.50
C LEU A 184 -2.71 -11.91 -0.92
N ARG A 185 -1.67 -12.59 -1.38
CA ARG A 185 -1.30 -13.91 -0.87
C ARG A 185 -0.70 -13.83 0.53
N ARG A 186 0.19 -12.87 0.75
CA ARG A 186 0.89 -12.67 2.04
C ARG A 186 -0.09 -12.31 3.14
N ASP A 187 -0.98 -11.36 2.88
CA ASP A 187 -2.01 -10.94 3.83
C ASP A 187 -2.98 -12.08 4.14
N SER A 188 -3.41 -12.83 3.12
CA SER A 188 -4.27 -13.99 3.28
C SER A 188 -3.60 -15.07 4.15
N TYR A 189 -2.33 -15.36 3.89
CA TYR A 189 -1.54 -16.33 4.67
C TYR A 189 -1.42 -15.92 6.13
N HIS A 190 -1.00 -14.69 6.40
CA HIS A 190 -0.79 -14.19 7.76
C HIS A 190 -2.10 -13.92 8.51
N ALA A 191 -3.17 -13.51 7.83
CA ALA A 191 -4.49 -13.40 8.43
C ALA A 191 -5.15 -14.78 8.69
N GLY A 192 -4.63 -15.85 8.10
CA GLY A 192 -5.19 -17.20 8.23
C GLY A 192 -6.53 -17.37 7.51
N VAL A 193 -6.75 -16.65 6.40
CA VAL A 193 -7.96 -16.72 5.58
C VAL A 193 -7.66 -17.26 4.18
N ALA A 194 -8.70 -17.72 3.49
CA ALA A 194 -8.55 -18.29 2.14
C ALA A 194 -8.94 -17.32 1.00
N TYR A 195 -9.29 -16.08 1.31
CA TYR A 195 -9.82 -15.13 0.34
C TYR A 195 -8.81 -14.69 -0.73
N GLY A 196 -7.55 -14.50 -0.36
CA GLY A 196 -6.48 -14.09 -1.26
C GLY A 196 -5.71 -15.25 -1.91
N ILE A 197 -6.26 -16.46 -1.90
CA ILE A 197 -5.64 -17.64 -2.55
C ILE A 197 -6.08 -17.70 -4.01
N PHE A 198 -5.11 -17.60 -4.91
CA PHE A 198 -5.29 -17.76 -6.35
C PHE A 198 -4.07 -18.45 -6.96
N ASP A 199 -4.20 -18.99 -8.18
CA ASP A 199 -3.12 -19.66 -8.88
C ASP A 199 -2.11 -18.66 -9.45
N ILE A 200 -1.18 -18.20 -8.59
CA ILE A 200 -0.12 -17.26 -8.98
C ILE A 200 0.80 -17.83 -10.04
N GLU A 201 1.08 -19.14 -10.01
CA GLU A 201 1.94 -19.77 -11.01
C GLU A 201 1.29 -19.70 -12.41
N ARG A 202 -0.01 -19.93 -12.49
CA ARG A 202 -0.75 -19.75 -13.74
C ARG A 202 -0.72 -18.31 -14.22
N VAL A 203 -0.93 -17.34 -13.32
CA VAL A 203 -0.83 -15.91 -13.63
C VAL A 203 0.57 -15.60 -14.17
N LEU A 204 1.63 -15.90 -13.41
CA LEU A 204 3.01 -15.56 -13.79
C LEU A 204 3.46 -16.23 -15.09
N ASN A 205 3.08 -17.51 -15.33
CA ASN A 205 3.44 -18.22 -16.56
C ASN A 205 2.62 -17.80 -17.79
N THR A 206 1.60 -16.97 -17.62
CA THR A 206 0.77 -16.44 -18.72
C THR A 206 0.91 -14.94 -18.95
N ILE A 207 1.70 -14.26 -18.11
CA ILE A 207 2.09 -12.85 -18.35
C ILE A 207 2.89 -12.77 -19.66
N THR A 208 2.54 -11.81 -20.51
CA THR A 208 3.20 -11.58 -21.80
C THR A 208 3.14 -10.11 -22.21
N LYS A 209 3.70 -9.81 -23.38
CA LYS A 209 3.57 -8.50 -24.06
C LYS A 209 2.71 -8.67 -25.31
N ASP A 210 1.79 -7.76 -25.52
CA ASP A 210 1.10 -7.68 -26.80
C ASP A 210 2.03 -7.12 -27.91
N PRO A 211 1.61 -7.12 -29.18
CA PRO A 211 2.40 -6.59 -30.28
C PRO A 211 2.79 -5.10 -30.14
N ARG A 212 2.13 -4.35 -29.26
CA ARG A 212 2.44 -2.95 -28.93
C ARG A 212 3.38 -2.81 -27.73
N GLY A 213 3.86 -3.94 -27.16
CA GLY A 213 4.75 -3.97 -26.01
C GLY A 213 4.05 -3.70 -24.65
N ARG A 214 2.72 -3.73 -24.57
CA ARG A 214 1.97 -3.52 -23.33
C ARG A 214 1.90 -4.81 -22.52
N LEU A 215 1.96 -4.68 -21.19
CA LEU A 215 1.76 -5.80 -20.26
C LEU A 215 0.35 -6.37 -20.44
N CYS A 216 0.25 -7.67 -20.63
CA CYS A 216 -1.02 -8.38 -20.75
C CYS A 216 -0.90 -9.83 -20.26
N ILE A 217 -2.04 -10.51 -20.22
CA ILE A 217 -2.16 -11.94 -19.94
C ILE A 217 -2.54 -12.65 -21.24
N LEU A 218 -1.94 -13.81 -21.49
CA LEU A 218 -2.43 -14.73 -22.52
C LEU A 218 -3.86 -15.16 -22.20
N LYS A 219 -4.71 -15.33 -23.21
CA LYS A 219 -6.10 -15.76 -23.06
C LYS A 219 -6.29 -16.99 -22.18
N LYS A 220 -5.36 -17.96 -22.25
CA LYS A 220 -5.34 -19.16 -21.39
C LYS A 220 -5.11 -18.90 -19.90
N GLY A 221 -4.69 -17.69 -19.53
CA GLY A 221 -4.51 -17.21 -18.13
C GLY A 221 -5.69 -16.43 -17.58
N LYS A 222 -6.71 -16.13 -18.41
CA LYS A 222 -7.84 -15.25 -18.08
C LYS A 222 -8.51 -15.65 -16.77
N ASP A 223 -8.88 -16.92 -16.63
CA ASP A 223 -9.64 -17.40 -15.46
C ASP A 223 -8.83 -17.30 -14.14
N ALA A 224 -7.51 -17.46 -14.19
CA ALA A 224 -6.64 -17.27 -13.02
C ALA A 224 -6.60 -15.79 -12.59
N VAL A 225 -6.65 -14.87 -13.55
CA VAL A 225 -6.71 -13.42 -13.25
C VAL A 225 -8.09 -13.00 -12.77
N GLU A 226 -9.16 -13.60 -13.27
CA GLU A 226 -10.52 -13.41 -12.72
C GLU A 226 -10.58 -13.86 -11.25
N ASN A 227 -10.01 -15.02 -10.92
CA ASN A 227 -9.92 -15.49 -9.54
C ASN A 227 -9.09 -14.57 -8.66
N TYR A 228 -7.93 -14.06 -9.14
CA TYR A 228 -7.16 -13.02 -8.47
C TYR A 228 -8.01 -11.78 -8.16
N ARG A 229 -8.80 -11.29 -9.11
CA ARG A 229 -9.67 -10.11 -8.92
C ARG A 229 -10.76 -10.37 -7.88
N LEU A 230 -11.39 -11.54 -7.93
CA LEU A 230 -12.37 -11.96 -6.93
C LEU A 230 -11.72 -12.06 -5.53
N GLY A 231 -10.54 -12.67 -5.44
CA GLY A 231 -9.78 -12.75 -4.19
C GLY A 231 -9.47 -11.37 -3.61
N ARG A 232 -9.05 -10.43 -4.44
CA ARG A 232 -8.81 -9.04 -4.05
C ARG A 232 -10.07 -8.38 -3.48
N TYR A 233 -11.20 -8.55 -4.14
CA TYR A 233 -12.48 -8.02 -3.67
C TYR A 233 -12.87 -8.59 -2.31
N LEU A 234 -12.77 -9.91 -2.13
CA LEU A 234 -13.09 -10.57 -0.86
C LEU A 234 -12.15 -10.13 0.27
N MET A 235 -10.86 -9.98 0.00
CA MET A 235 -9.90 -9.46 0.98
C MET A 235 -10.26 -8.02 1.40
N HIS A 236 -10.70 -7.18 0.47
CA HIS A 236 -11.14 -5.83 0.81
C HIS A 236 -12.33 -5.84 1.77
N ILE A 237 -13.34 -6.65 1.52
CA ILE A 237 -14.54 -6.68 2.37
C ILE A 237 -14.26 -7.34 3.72
N GLN A 238 -13.57 -8.49 3.71
CA GLN A 238 -13.48 -9.34 4.90
C GLN A 238 -12.29 -8.97 5.80
N VAL A 239 -11.17 -8.52 5.23
CA VAL A 239 -9.93 -8.27 6.00
C VAL A 239 -9.63 -6.79 6.08
N TYR A 240 -9.50 -6.10 4.94
CA TYR A 240 -9.03 -4.71 4.92
C TYR A 240 -10.08 -3.73 5.45
N ARG A 241 -11.37 -4.06 5.37
CA ARG A 241 -12.49 -3.24 5.88
C ARG A 241 -13.26 -3.94 7.00
N HIS A 242 -12.60 -4.85 7.73
CA HIS A 242 -13.23 -5.49 8.88
C HIS A 242 -13.57 -4.43 9.94
N HIS A 243 -14.84 -4.41 10.40
CA HIS A 243 -15.36 -3.35 11.28
C HIS A 243 -14.52 -3.10 12.54
N THR A 244 -14.01 -4.16 13.18
CA THR A 244 -13.17 -4.03 14.40
C THR A 244 -11.83 -3.37 14.07
N ARG A 245 -11.23 -3.68 12.91
CA ARG A 245 -10.02 -3.00 12.43
C ARG A 245 -10.30 -1.52 12.17
N GLU A 246 -11.39 -1.20 11.47
CA GLU A 246 -11.79 0.19 11.19
C GLU A 246 -12.02 1.00 12.47
N ILE A 247 -12.58 0.39 13.52
CA ILE A 247 -12.71 1.03 14.84
C ILE A 247 -11.33 1.34 15.43
N ALA A 248 -10.41 0.37 15.44
CA ALA A 248 -9.06 0.57 15.97
C ALA A 248 -8.27 1.61 15.18
N ASP A 249 -8.34 1.56 13.85
CA ASP A 249 -7.73 2.55 12.95
C ASP A 249 -8.32 3.96 13.19
N SER A 250 -9.63 4.07 13.43
CA SER A 250 -10.28 5.34 13.76
C SER A 250 -9.83 5.89 15.12
N MET A 251 -9.66 5.04 16.12
CA MET A 251 -9.13 5.44 17.43
C MET A 251 -7.69 5.95 17.31
N PHE A 252 -6.85 5.28 16.52
CA PHE A 252 -5.48 5.73 16.26
C PHE A 252 -5.46 7.09 15.56
N LEU A 253 -6.22 7.24 14.48
CA LEU A 253 -6.31 8.51 13.75
C LEU A 253 -6.80 9.64 14.65
N ARG A 254 -7.79 9.39 15.51
CA ARG A 254 -8.26 10.36 16.50
C ARG A 254 -7.15 10.75 17.48
N ALA A 255 -6.38 9.77 17.97
CA ALA A 255 -5.25 10.03 18.87
C ALA A 255 -4.17 10.89 18.18
N VAL A 256 -3.82 10.59 16.93
CA VAL A 256 -2.89 11.43 16.16
C VAL A 256 -3.43 12.85 15.99
N LYS A 257 -4.70 12.99 15.60
CA LYS A 257 -5.33 14.30 15.35
C LYS A 257 -5.34 15.18 16.60
N LEU A 258 -5.61 14.61 17.78
CA LEU A 258 -5.55 15.31 19.08
C LEU A 258 -4.14 15.79 19.45
N SER A 259 -3.12 15.14 18.90
CA SER A 259 -1.71 15.44 19.19
C SER A 259 -1.03 16.28 18.11
N LEU A 260 -1.64 16.41 16.94
CA LEU A 260 -1.00 16.95 15.74
C LEU A 260 -0.45 18.36 15.92
N TYR A 261 -1.19 19.22 16.65
CA TYR A 261 -0.85 20.62 16.89
C TYR A 261 -0.47 20.92 18.35
N ASN A 262 -0.11 19.87 19.11
CA ASN A 262 0.30 20.03 20.50
C ASN A 262 1.80 20.39 20.60
N GLU A 263 2.10 21.64 20.93
CA GLU A 263 3.46 22.16 21.10
C GLU A 263 4.24 21.54 22.29
N LYS A 264 3.57 20.84 23.20
CA LYS A 264 4.19 20.21 24.37
C LYS A 264 4.69 18.79 24.12
N LEU A 265 4.52 18.28 22.89
CA LEU A 265 4.97 16.91 22.56
C LEU A 265 6.50 16.81 22.41
N PHE A 266 7.16 17.89 22.03
CA PHE A 266 8.58 17.96 21.78
C PHE A 266 9.22 19.09 22.62
N GLU A 267 10.47 18.88 23.04
CA GLU A 267 11.21 19.84 23.85
C GLU A 267 11.50 21.16 23.10
N ASP A 268 11.63 21.08 21.78
CA ASP A 268 11.86 22.23 20.90
C ASP A 268 10.62 23.07 20.63
N GLY A 269 9.43 22.67 21.14
CA GLY A 269 8.16 23.34 20.94
C GLY A 269 7.60 23.23 19.52
N ILE A 270 8.23 22.45 18.64
CA ILE A 270 7.75 22.17 17.27
C ILE A 270 6.62 21.15 17.33
N THR A 271 5.51 21.41 16.67
CA THR A 271 4.38 20.50 16.64
C THR A 271 4.63 19.25 15.78
N LEU A 272 3.86 18.16 16.01
CA LEU A 272 3.93 16.97 15.17
C LEU A 272 3.57 17.30 13.71
N ALA A 273 2.61 18.20 13.48
CA ALA A 273 2.24 18.68 12.14
C ALA A 273 3.43 19.30 11.41
N GLU A 274 4.18 20.15 12.10
CA GLU A 274 5.37 20.82 11.53
C GLU A 274 6.48 19.81 11.23
N LYS A 275 6.70 18.84 12.13
CA LYS A 275 7.70 17.78 11.90
C LYS A 275 7.32 16.85 10.75
N LEU A 276 6.03 16.68 10.45
CA LEU A 276 5.51 15.87 9.35
C LEU A 276 5.35 16.64 8.03
N THR A 277 5.64 17.95 7.99
CA THR A 277 5.49 18.76 6.77
C THR A 277 6.85 18.98 6.10
N PRO A 278 7.13 18.34 4.95
CA PRO A 278 8.42 18.44 4.28
C PRO A 278 8.82 19.87 3.87
N ASN A 279 7.83 20.73 3.57
CA ASN A 279 8.06 22.09 3.05
C ASN A 279 8.34 23.14 4.13
N LYS A 280 8.09 22.87 5.41
CA LYS A 280 8.32 23.83 6.51
C LYS A 280 9.68 23.64 7.16
N ASN A 281 10.22 22.44 7.17
CA ASN A 281 11.52 22.09 7.72
C ASN A 281 12.51 21.89 6.56
N SER A 282 13.80 21.92 6.83
CA SER A 282 14.74 21.41 5.84
C SER A 282 14.37 19.96 5.53
N ILE A 283 14.46 19.53 4.28
CA ILE A 283 14.19 18.13 3.88
C ILE A 283 15.03 17.16 4.75
N LYS A 284 16.24 17.53 5.11
CA LYS A 284 17.11 16.71 5.97
C LYS A 284 16.52 16.51 7.37
N ASP A 285 15.98 17.55 7.98
CA ASP A 285 15.39 17.48 9.33
C ASP A 285 14.11 16.64 9.30
N PHE A 286 13.26 16.85 8.29
CA PHE A 286 12.08 16.02 8.05
C PHE A 286 12.47 14.54 7.90
N LEU A 287 13.38 14.21 6.99
CA LEU A 287 13.81 12.83 6.75
C LEU A 287 14.50 12.21 7.99
N SER A 288 15.26 12.99 8.75
CA SER A 288 15.87 12.53 10.00
C SER A 288 14.81 12.15 11.05
N PHE A 289 13.78 12.96 11.19
CA PHE A 289 12.65 12.66 12.07
C PHE A 289 11.83 11.48 11.55
N TYR A 290 11.45 11.50 10.26
CA TYR A 290 10.59 10.48 9.66
C TYR A 290 11.22 9.08 9.67
N LYS A 291 12.54 9.00 9.51
CA LYS A 291 13.29 7.74 9.59
C LYS A 291 13.18 7.05 10.97
N GLN A 292 12.90 7.81 12.03
CA GLN A 292 12.71 7.27 13.38
C GLN A 292 11.25 6.87 13.67
N LEU A 293 10.31 7.25 12.78
CA LEU A 293 8.90 6.94 12.97
C LEU A 293 8.58 5.52 12.48
N ASP A 294 8.02 4.73 13.38
CA ASP A 294 7.45 3.40 13.14
C ASP A 294 6.24 3.17 14.06
N ASP A 295 5.63 1.99 14.01
CA ASP A 295 4.43 1.66 14.80
C ASP A 295 4.66 1.83 16.31
N TYR A 296 5.86 1.61 16.79
CA TYR A 296 6.19 1.67 18.22
C TYR A 296 6.53 3.09 18.66
N SER A 297 7.31 3.80 17.87
CA SER A 297 7.73 5.18 18.18
C SER A 297 6.55 6.13 18.18
N ILE A 298 5.60 5.99 17.23
CA ILE A 298 4.39 6.83 17.21
C ILE A 298 3.50 6.54 18.43
N TYR A 299 3.33 5.29 18.84
CA TYR A 299 2.61 4.98 20.06
C TYR A 299 3.26 5.57 21.30
N SER A 300 4.60 5.49 21.39
CA SER A 300 5.36 6.11 22.48
C SER A 300 5.13 7.63 22.55
N LEU A 301 5.17 8.28 21.38
CA LEU A 301 4.92 9.72 21.27
C LEU A 301 3.48 10.09 21.71
N LEU A 302 2.48 9.37 21.25
CA LEU A 302 1.09 9.62 21.55
C LEU A 302 0.72 9.32 23.02
N LYS A 303 1.48 8.50 23.72
CA LYS A 303 1.32 8.22 25.17
C LYS A 303 1.97 9.25 26.07
N ASN A 304 2.57 10.31 25.50
CA ASN A 304 3.13 11.41 26.30
C ASN A 304 2.05 11.96 27.25
N PRO A 305 2.35 12.15 28.58
CA PRO A 305 1.39 12.68 29.55
C PRO A 305 0.80 14.06 29.19
N ALA A 306 1.51 14.84 28.39
CA ALA A 306 1.03 16.12 27.88
C ALA A 306 0.00 15.99 26.75
N SER A 307 -0.22 14.77 26.22
CA SER A 307 -1.15 14.53 25.11
C SER A 307 -2.51 14.02 25.61
N ARG A 308 -3.59 14.57 25.05
CA ARG A 308 -4.96 14.09 25.25
C ARG A 308 -5.20 12.71 24.61
N SER A 309 -4.29 12.27 23.72
CA SER A 309 -4.36 10.99 23.03
C SER A 309 -3.97 9.78 23.88
N LYS A 310 -3.30 10.00 25.01
CA LYS A 310 -2.72 8.94 25.85
C LYS A 310 -3.70 7.81 26.15
N GLU A 311 -4.89 8.16 26.66
CA GLU A 311 -5.88 7.16 27.04
C GLU A 311 -6.41 6.36 25.86
N LEU A 312 -6.62 6.99 24.68
CA LEU A 312 -7.03 6.29 23.46
C LEU A 312 -5.99 5.25 23.04
N VAL A 313 -4.71 5.59 23.08
CA VAL A 313 -3.61 4.67 22.72
C VAL A 313 -3.48 3.54 23.75
N GLU A 314 -3.56 3.84 25.05
CA GLU A 314 -3.56 2.80 26.08
C GLU A 314 -4.75 1.85 25.94
N ASN A 315 -5.91 2.37 25.57
CA ASN A 315 -7.10 1.55 25.29
C ASN A 315 -6.91 0.68 24.05
N LEU A 316 -6.26 1.19 22.99
CA LEU A 316 -5.88 0.38 21.82
C LEU A 316 -4.95 -0.77 22.21
N GLU A 317 -3.87 -0.50 22.94
CA GLU A 317 -2.91 -1.53 23.38
C GLU A 317 -3.57 -2.61 24.25
N ARG A 318 -4.56 -2.24 25.08
CA ARG A 318 -5.33 -3.15 25.93
C ARG A 318 -6.52 -3.79 25.21
N ARG A 319 -6.70 -3.53 23.91
CA ARG A 319 -7.87 -3.94 23.12
C ARG A 319 -9.21 -3.50 23.74
N LYS A 320 -9.23 -2.36 24.43
CA LYS A 320 -10.45 -1.70 24.89
C LYS A 320 -10.97 -0.77 23.80
N LEU A 321 -11.55 -1.35 22.76
CA LEU A 321 -11.97 -0.62 21.58
C LEU A 321 -13.31 0.08 21.82
N LEU A 322 -13.48 1.24 21.19
CA LEU A 322 -14.79 1.87 21.04
C LEU A 322 -15.76 0.92 20.36
N LYS A 323 -17.05 1.16 20.51
CA LYS A 323 -18.07 0.33 19.88
C LYS A 323 -18.77 1.12 18.78
N ARG A 324 -19.07 0.43 17.70
CA ARG A 324 -19.92 0.99 16.65
C ARG A 324 -21.33 1.14 17.18
N ALA A 325 -21.80 2.38 17.30
CA ALA A 325 -23.14 2.69 17.74
C ALA A 325 -24.15 2.71 16.59
N VAL A 326 -23.71 3.23 15.43
CA VAL A 326 -24.53 3.35 14.22
C VAL A 326 -23.66 2.98 13.02
N ASP A 327 -24.24 2.30 12.06
CA ASP A 327 -23.69 2.01 10.75
C ASP A 327 -24.75 2.34 9.70
N LEU A 328 -24.42 3.23 8.77
CA LEU A 328 -25.35 3.67 7.73
C LEU A 328 -24.81 3.23 6.36
N ASP A 329 -25.52 2.31 5.72
CA ASP A 329 -25.26 1.98 4.32
C ASP A 329 -25.80 3.09 3.41
N LEU A 330 -24.89 3.80 2.75
CA LEU A 330 -25.21 4.88 1.81
C LEU A 330 -25.41 4.41 0.36
N THR A 331 -25.43 3.11 0.11
CA THR A 331 -25.78 2.57 -1.21
C THR A 331 -27.28 2.76 -1.52
N SER A 332 -27.66 2.59 -2.76
CA SER A 332 -29.06 2.74 -3.20
C SER A 332 -30.03 1.76 -2.51
N GLY A 333 -29.51 0.64 -1.99
CA GLY A 333 -30.29 -0.38 -1.25
C GLY A 333 -30.17 -0.28 0.27
N GLY A 334 -29.45 0.74 0.79
CA GLY A 334 -29.18 0.89 2.23
C GLY A 334 -30.33 1.56 3.02
N GLU A 335 -30.06 1.78 4.34
CA GLU A 335 -31.07 2.31 5.27
C GLU A 335 -31.42 3.77 4.99
N VAL A 336 -30.50 4.57 4.42
CA VAL A 336 -30.73 5.97 4.07
C VAL A 336 -31.44 6.03 2.73
N ARG A 337 -32.77 6.09 2.76
CA ARG A 337 -33.62 6.04 1.58
C ARG A 337 -33.63 7.31 0.74
N ASP A 338 -33.54 8.46 1.40
CA ASP A 338 -33.50 9.76 0.71
C ASP A 338 -32.18 9.95 -0.06
N ALA A 339 -32.28 10.24 -1.35
CA ALA A 339 -31.10 10.41 -2.21
C ALA A 339 -30.29 11.66 -1.85
N ILE A 340 -30.94 12.71 -1.36
CA ILE A 340 -30.29 13.96 -0.96
C ILE A 340 -29.50 13.73 0.34
N ASP A 341 -30.10 13.02 1.31
CA ASP A 341 -29.43 12.66 2.56
C ASP A 341 -28.23 11.76 2.29
N ARG A 342 -28.35 10.74 1.41
CA ARG A 342 -27.22 9.91 0.99
C ARG A 342 -26.09 10.71 0.38
N LEU A 343 -26.40 11.61 -0.55
CA LEU A 343 -25.40 12.47 -1.19
C LEU A 343 -24.74 13.42 -0.19
N THR A 344 -25.51 13.98 0.73
CA THR A 344 -25.00 14.86 1.78
C THR A 344 -24.03 14.12 2.70
N LEU A 345 -24.42 12.96 3.23
CA LEU A 345 -23.56 12.16 4.09
C LEU A 345 -22.32 11.61 3.34
N ALA A 346 -22.49 11.20 2.08
CA ALA A 346 -21.39 10.70 1.25
C ALA A 346 -20.36 11.78 0.88
N ASN A 347 -20.75 13.04 0.85
CA ASN A 347 -19.87 14.16 0.48
C ASN A 347 -19.40 15.00 1.67
N MET A 348 -19.72 14.62 2.92
CA MET A 348 -19.22 15.31 4.10
C MET A 348 -17.69 15.38 4.10
N THR A 349 -17.16 16.55 4.36
CA THR A 349 -15.74 16.77 4.57
C THR A 349 -15.28 16.22 5.92
N GLU A 350 -13.98 16.04 6.10
CA GLU A 350 -13.39 15.65 7.40
C GLU A 350 -13.78 16.62 8.52
N GLU A 351 -13.80 17.93 8.23
CA GLU A 351 -14.18 18.98 9.19
C GLU A 351 -15.66 18.87 9.58
N GLU A 352 -16.53 18.58 8.62
CA GLU A 352 -17.96 18.39 8.89
C GLU A 352 -18.21 17.11 9.72
N MET A 353 -17.48 16.03 9.46
CA MET A 353 -17.53 14.80 10.27
C MET A 353 -17.04 15.03 11.70
N ASP A 354 -15.95 15.79 11.88
CA ASP A 354 -15.48 16.19 13.20
C ASP A 354 -16.50 17.05 13.93
N GLY A 355 -17.08 18.05 13.25
CA GLY A 355 -18.14 18.88 13.83
C GLY A 355 -19.39 18.09 14.21
N LEU A 356 -19.73 17.04 13.44
CA LEU A 356 -20.82 16.13 13.80
C LEU A 356 -20.45 15.28 15.03
N SER A 357 -19.22 14.78 15.11
CA SER A 357 -18.69 14.06 16.27
C SER A 357 -18.81 14.89 17.54
N GLU A 358 -18.44 16.18 17.51
CA GLU A 358 -18.55 17.09 18.65
C GLU A 358 -19.99 17.36 19.05
N LYS A 359 -20.90 17.56 18.09
CA LYS A 359 -22.33 17.73 18.36
C LYS A 359 -22.95 16.53 19.02
N ILE A 360 -22.61 15.32 18.55
CA ILE A 360 -23.08 14.06 19.16
C ILE A 360 -22.51 13.93 20.56
N ALA A 361 -21.22 14.11 20.76
CA ALA A 361 -20.55 14.02 22.05
C ALA A 361 -21.20 14.93 23.09
N LYS A 362 -21.44 16.19 22.73
CA LYS A 362 -22.14 17.16 23.59
C LYS A 362 -23.55 16.69 23.95
N ARG A 363 -24.28 16.12 22.99
CA ARG A 363 -25.69 15.68 23.23
C ARG A 363 -25.76 14.48 24.14
N ILE A 364 -24.80 13.55 24.06
CA ILE A 364 -24.76 12.34 24.90
C ILE A 364 -23.94 12.52 26.18
N GLN A 365 -23.37 13.72 26.40
CA GLN A 365 -22.52 14.09 27.53
C GLN A 365 -21.27 13.21 27.69
N GLU A 366 -20.67 12.83 26.56
CA GLU A 366 -19.41 12.09 26.51
C GLU A 366 -18.27 12.99 26.01
N PRO A 367 -17.01 12.72 26.38
CA PRO A 367 -15.87 13.44 25.83
C PRO A 367 -15.75 13.26 24.31
N SER A 368 -15.43 14.34 23.59
CA SER A 368 -15.40 14.35 22.12
C SER A 368 -14.35 13.40 21.52
N GLU A 369 -13.32 13.05 22.27
CA GLU A 369 -12.30 12.06 21.89
C GLU A 369 -12.84 10.65 21.71
N TYR A 370 -13.96 10.31 22.37
CA TYR A 370 -14.57 8.97 22.29
C TYR A 370 -15.74 8.87 21.31
N VAL A 371 -16.09 9.96 20.65
CA VAL A 371 -17.14 9.99 19.62
C VAL A 371 -16.51 10.27 18.27
N ILE A 372 -16.55 9.28 17.39
CA ILE A 372 -15.89 9.34 16.07
C ILE A 372 -16.94 9.08 14.99
N VAL A 373 -17.11 10.04 14.10
CA VAL A 373 -17.83 9.85 12.83
C VAL A 373 -16.80 9.66 11.72
N ARG A 374 -16.93 8.58 10.97
CA ARG A 374 -16.00 8.26 9.89
C ARG A 374 -16.74 7.67 8.68
N ARG A 375 -16.32 8.07 7.50
CA ARG A 375 -16.72 7.44 6.25
C ARG A 375 -15.73 6.33 5.90
N VAL A 376 -16.26 5.15 5.56
CA VAL A 376 -15.49 4.02 5.08
C VAL A 376 -15.88 3.76 3.63
N GLU A 377 -14.92 3.91 2.73
CA GLU A 377 -15.12 3.60 1.31
C GLU A 377 -14.77 2.14 1.04
N ILE A 378 -15.73 1.39 0.53
CA ILE A 378 -15.50 0.02 0.05
C ILE A 378 -15.34 0.11 -1.47
N PRO A 379 -14.17 -0.23 -2.04
CA PRO A 379 -13.99 -0.24 -3.49
C PRO A 379 -14.83 -1.37 -4.10
N ILE A 380 -16.02 -1.01 -4.59
CA ILE A 380 -17.02 -1.97 -5.13
C ILE A 380 -16.64 -2.50 -6.52
N LYS A 381 -15.77 -1.82 -7.27
CA LYS A 381 -15.44 -2.21 -8.64
C LYS A 381 -14.47 -3.40 -8.66
N LEU A 382 -15.03 -4.59 -8.84
CA LEU A 382 -14.27 -5.81 -9.09
C LEU A 382 -13.37 -5.68 -10.32
N PHE A 383 -13.89 -5.05 -11.37
CA PHE A 383 -13.18 -4.81 -12.62
C PHE A 383 -13.27 -3.33 -12.99
N LYS A 384 -12.17 -2.81 -13.50
CA LYS A 384 -12.07 -1.45 -14.03
C LYS A 384 -11.62 -1.54 -15.48
N GLU A 385 -12.30 -0.82 -16.37
CA GLU A 385 -11.94 -0.76 -17.79
C GLU A 385 -10.50 -0.23 -17.96
N GLY A 386 -9.74 -0.85 -18.85
CA GLY A 386 -8.35 -0.48 -19.17
C GLY A 386 -7.30 -0.93 -18.15
N GLU A 387 -7.70 -1.68 -17.11
CA GLU A 387 -6.77 -2.05 -16.03
C GLU A 387 -5.93 -3.29 -16.37
N ILE A 388 -6.53 -4.33 -16.96
CA ILE A 388 -5.86 -5.58 -17.31
C ILE A 388 -6.20 -5.97 -18.75
N LEU A 389 -5.17 -6.19 -19.54
CA LEU A 389 -5.30 -6.58 -20.93
C LEU A 389 -5.11 -8.10 -21.08
N VAL A 390 -5.89 -8.69 -21.99
CA VAL A 390 -5.82 -10.11 -22.36
C VAL A 390 -5.45 -10.19 -23.84
N TYR A 391 -4.44 -10.98 -24.16
CA TYR A 391 -3.95 -11.20 -25.52
C TYR A 391 -4.32 -12.60 -26.01
N ASP A 392 -5.04 -12.65 -27.12
CA ASP A 392 -5.36 -13.87 -27.86
C ASP A 392 -4.32 -14.06 -28.98
N GLU A 393 -3.42 -15.04 -28.80
CA GLU A 393 -2.34 -15.32 -29.77
C GLU A 393 -2.90 -15.84 -31.09
N ASP A 394 -4.00 -16.61 -31.09
CA ASP A 394 -4.58 -17.20 -32.28
C ASP A 394 -5.25 -16.14 -33.19
N GLN A 395 -5.84 -15.13 -32.58
CA GLN A 395 -6.50 -14.02 -33.27
C GLN A 395 -5.62 -12.79 -33.44
N ASN A 396 -4.45 -12.77 -32.82
CA ASN A 396 -3.57 -11.60 -32.71
C ASN A 396 -4.33 -10.35 -32.22
N LEU A 397 -5.21 -10.54 -31.21
CA LEU A 397 -6.09 -9.51 -30.69
C LEU A 397 -5.83 -9.29 -29.21
N THR A 398 -5.72 -8.01 -28.81
CA THR A 398 -5.67 -7.61 -27.40
C THR A 398 -7.00 -6.97 -27.02
N ASP A 399 -7.64 -7.49 -25.97
CA ASP A 399 -8.88 -6.97 -25.43
C ASP A 399 -8.76 -6.69 -23.93
N ASP A 400 -9.71 -5.95 -23.38
CA ASP A 400 -9.78 -5.64 -21.97
C ASP A 400 -10.47 -6.78 -21.20
N LEU A 401 -9.86 -7.23 -20.11
CA LEU A 401 -10.47 -8.24 -19.23
C LEU A 401 -11.88 -7.85 -18.79
N TYR A 402 -12.12 -6.56 -18.53
CA TYR A 402 -13.44 -6.05 -18.16
C TYR A 402 -14.53 -6.40 -19.20
N ARG A 403 -14.18 -6.36 -20.48
CA ARG A 403 -15.14 -6.61 -21.59
C ARG A 403 -15.38 -8.09 -21.86
N ILE A 404 -14.36 -8.93 -21.65
CA ILE A 404 -14.42 -10.36 -21.99
C ILE A 404 -14.66 -11.26 -20.78
N SER A 405 -14.69 -10.70 -19.58
CA SER A 405 -14.93 -11.46 -18.35
C SER A 405 -16.40 -11.79 -18.19
N THR A 406 -16.71 -13.07 -18.03
CA THR A 406 -18.04 -13.54 -17.68
C THR A 406 -18.44 -13.15 -16.26
N VAL A 407 -17.48 -13.02 -15.37
CA VAL A 407 -17.69 -12.61 -13.96
C VAL A 407 -18.08 -11.13 -13.89
N SER A 408 -17.48 -10.26 -14.71
CA SER A 408 -17.85 -8.84 -14.76
C SER A 408 -19.29 -8.64 -15.23
N TYR A 409 -19.74 -9.46 -16.17
CA TYR A 409 -21.10 -9.39 -16.75
C TYR A 409 -22.18 -9.76 -15.72
N THR A 410 -21.94 -10.78 -14.88
CA THR A 410 -22.89 -11.21 -13.86
C THR A 410 -23.09 -10.16 -12.74
N HIS A 411 -22.09 -9.32 -12.47
CA HIS A 411 -22.22 -8.23 -11.50
C HIS A 411 -22.89 -6.96 -12.08
N LEU A 412 -22.85 -6.77 -13.41
CA LEU A 412 -23.54 -5.67 -14.09
C LEU A 412 -25.03 -5.97 -14.33
N THR A 413 -25.43 -7.25 -14.30
CA THR A 413 -26.78 -7.71 -14.59
C THR A 413 -27.58 -8.16 -13.37
N LEU A 414 -27.10 -7.90 -12.13
CA LEU A 414 -28.01 -8.01 -10.99
C LEU A 414 -29.14 -7.01 -11.22
N PRO A 415 -30.39 -7.47 -11.37
CA PRO A 415 -31.49 -6.60 -11.71
C PRO A 415 -31.61 -5.56 -10.59
N THR A 416 -31.55 -4.29 -10.96
CA THR A 416 -32.32 -3.29 -10.26
C THR A 416 -33.76 -3.72 -10.33
N THR A 417 -34.20 -4.52 -9.37
CA THR A 417 -35.65 -4.75 -9.20
C THR A 417 -36.27 -3.40 -8.99
N GLU A 418 -37.13 -3.04 -9.94
CA GLU A 418 -37.98 -1.87 -9.94
C GLU A 418 -38.77 -1.70 -8.63
#